data_f96ee4e423fd83eb2e69169febdcf0d3
#
_entry.id   f96ee4e423fd83eb2e69169febdcf0d3
#
_cell.length_a   1.000
_cell.length_b   1.000
_cell.length_c   1.000
_cell.angle_alpha   90.00
_cell.angle_beta   90.00
_cell.angle_gamma   90.00
#
_symmetry.space_group_name_H-M   'P 1'
#
loop_
_entity.id
_entity.type
_entity.pdbx_description
1 polymer ?
#
loop_
_entity_poly.entity_id
_entity_poly.type
_entity_poly.pdbx_seq_one_letter_code
_entity_poly.pdbx_strand_id
1 'polypeptide(L)'
;IKEFAALWNEDRNKCKEDPKGIKRLRAYREFAYIYLALDYKSPYFEYLEQEKHQAAMEDSGLTEKEFNDETFRAACRKYIELKDSSRILSLIKTAFRTLEKMRVFLDSIDFNERDELNGGKYINDPKKIMESLTQIGKMDAYLKELELTYKKGLKAQSKLRADNEPGFGDMDQL
;
A
#
# COMPACT_ATOMS: atom_id res chain seq x y z
N ILE A 1 1.66 14.83 -5.88
CA ILE A 1 1.30 13.72 -6.78
C ILE A 1 0.44 14.33 -7.87
N LYS A 2 0.90 14.23 -9.15
CA LYS A 2 0.29 14.92 -10.31
C LYS A 2 -1.18 14.54 -10.50
N GLU A 3 -1.52 13.28 -10.36
CA GLU A 3 -2.85 12.75 -10.56
C GLU A 3 -3.86 13.38 -9.59
N PHE A 4 -3.50 13.53 -8.32
CA PHE A 4 -4.36 14.17 -7.32
C PHE A 4 -4.40 15.70 -7.50
N ALA A 5 -3.29 16.32 -7.89
CA ALA A 5 -3.26 17.74 -8.21
C ALA A 5 -4.16 18.07 -9.42
N ALA A 6 -4.23 17.16 -10.41
CA ALA A 6 -5.12 17.32 -11.55
C ALA A 6 -6.61 17.33 -11.16
N LEU A 7 -7.03 16.57 -10.13
CA LEU A 7 -8.39 16.61 -9.60
C LEU A 7 -8.74 17.99 -9.01
N TRP A 8 -7.73 18.70 -8.49
CA TRP A 8 -7.90 19.99 -7.83
C TRP A 8 -7.90 21.19 -8.77
N ASN A 9 -7.79 20.98 -10.08
CA ASN A 9 -7.81 22.03 -11.10
C ASN A 9 -9.17 22.73 -11.14
N GLU A 10 -9.19 24.07 -11.14
CA GLU A 10 -10.41 24.88 -11.12
C GLU A 10 -11.27 24.66 -12.36
N ASP A 11 -10.66 24.62 -13.55
CA ASP A 11 -11.41 24.44 -14.79
C ASP A 11 -12.15 23.10 -14.83
N ARG A 12 -11.55 22.05 -14.28
CA ARG A 12 -12.17 20.72 -14.19
C ARG A 12 -13.33 20.69 -13.17
N ASN A 13 -13.27 21.54 -12.16
CA ASN A 13 -14.26 21.61 -11.10
C ASN A 13 -15.48 22.51 -11.41
N LYS A 14 -15.51 23.15 -12.57
CA LYS A 14 -16.67 23.95 -13.00
C LYS A 14 -17.90 23.07 -13.17
N CYS A 15 -18.97 23.39 -12.44
CA CYS A 15 -20.26 22.72 -12.53
C CYS A 15 -21.40 23.74 -12.33
N LYS A 16 -22.66 23.29 -12.44
CA LYS A 16 -23.81 24.17 -12.23
C LYS A 16 -23.84 24.84 -10.86
N GLU A 17 -23.40 24.11 -9.83
CA GLU A 17 -23.36 24.53 -8.43
C GLU A 17 -22.11 25.36 -8.09
N ASP A 18 -21.06 25.22 -8.88
CA ASP A 18 -19.78 25.94 -8.76
C ASP A 18 -19.27 26.38 -10.15
N PRO A 19 -19.86 27.43 -10.73
CA PRO A 19 -19.54 27.87 -12.10
C PRO A 19 -18.08 28.34 -12.27
N LYS A 20 -17.44 28.76 -11.20
CA LYS A 20 -16.04 29.22 -11.19
C LYS A 20 -15.05 28.08 -10.79
N GLY A 21 -15.55 26.95 -10.29
CA GLY A 21 -14.73 25.85 -9.83
C GLY A 21 -13.95 26.13 -8.53
N ILE A 22 -14.23 27.24 -7.84
CA ILE A 22 -13.50 27.69 -6.64
C ILE A 22 -13.78 26.78 -5.45
N LYS A 23 -15.04 26.34 -5.30
CA LYS A 23 -15.45 25.43 -4.21
C LYS A 23 -14.95 24.02 -4.40
N ARG A 24 -14.52 23.66 -5.62
CA ARG A 24 -13.97 22.34 -5.99
C ARG A 24 -14.87 21.16 -5.60
N LEU A 25 -16.18 21.33 -5.72
CA LEU A 25 -17.19 20.36 -5.32
C LEU A 25 -17.00 19.00 -5.99
N ARG A 26 -16.62 18.98 -7.26
CA ARG A 26 -16.33 17.75 -7.98
C ARG A 26 -15.12 17.02 -7.39
N ALA A 27 -14.03 17.73 -7.09
CA ALA A 27 -12.84 17.13 -6.48
C ALA A 27 -13.17 16.51 -5.10
N TYR A 28 -14.00 17.18 -4.28
CA TYR A 28 -14.44 16.61 -3.00
C TYR A 28 -15.22 15.31 -3.19
N ARG A 29 -16.15 15.23 -4.16
CA ARG A 29 -16.88 13.99 -4.47
C ARG A 29 -15.91 12.87 -4.90
N GLU A 30 -14.94 13.18 -5.73
CA GLU A 30 -13.93 12.25 -6.22
C GLU A 30 -13.03 11.74 -5.10
N PHE A 31 -12.57 12.60 -4.19
CA PHE A 31 -11.79 12.18 -3.02
C PHE A 31 -12.64 11.37 -2.03
N ALA A 32 -13.91 11.73 -1.82
CA ALA A 32 -14.82 10.95 -1.00
C ALA A 32 -14.98 9.54 -1.55
N TYR A 33 -15.19 9.39 -2.87
CA TYR A 33 -15.26 8.07 -3.51
C TYR A 33 -13.96 7.27 -3.31
N ILE A 34 -12.78 7.88 -3.54
CA ILE A 34 -11.49 7.21 -3.32
C ILE A 34 -11.40 6.67 -1.89
N TYR A 35 -11.78 7.47 -0.89
CA TYR A 35 -11.79 7.03 0.49
C TYR A 35 -12.80 5.90 0.73
N LEU A 36 -14.05 6.06 0.31
CA LEU A 36 -15.13 5.11 0.56
C LEU A 36 -14.92 3.78 -0.17
N ALA A 37 -14.47 3.81 -1.43
CA ALA A 37 -14.32 2.60 -2.23
C ALA A 37 -12.95 1.92 -2.08
N LEU A 38 -11.87 2.68 -1.90
CA LEU A 38 -10.51 2.15 -2.06
C LEU A 38 -9.70 2.09 -0.76
N ASP A 39 -10.05 2.89 0.28
CA ASP A 39 -9.28 2.89 1.53
C ASP A 39 -9.64 1.70 2.42
N TYR A 40 -8.64 1.18 3.14
CA TYR A 40 -8.84 0.11 4.12
C TYR A 40 -9.53 0.56 5.41
N LYS A 41 -9.60 1.88 5.67
CA LYS A 41 -10.34 2.49 6.79
C LYS A 41 -11.78 2.86 6.42
N SER A 42 -12.18 2.55 5.19
CA SER A 42 -13.54 2.80 4.72
C SER A 42 -14.56 2.04 5.57
N PRO A 43 -15.71 2.64 5.88
CA PRO A 43 -16.82 1.92 6.50
C PRO A 43 -17.34 0.76 5.63
N TYR A 44 -17.06 0.79 4.32
CA TYR A 44 -17.47 -0.24 3.36
C TYR A 44 -16.40 -1.27 3.07
N PHE A 45 -15.32 -1.32 3.85
CA PHE A 45 -14.18 -2.21 3.58
C PHE A 45 -14.60 -3.70 3.49
N GLU A 46 -15.58 -4.11 4.29
CA GLU A 46 -16.06 -5.51 4.36
C GLU A 46 -17.16 -5.83 3.33
N TYR A 47 -17.64 -4.85 2.57
CA TYR A 47 -18.67 -5.06 1.55
C TYR A 47 -18.09 -5.79 0.32
N LEU A 48 -18.95 -6.51 -0.40
CA LEU A 48 -18.61 -7.05 -1.71
C LEU A 48 -18.27 -5.91 -2.67
N GLU A 49 -17.34 -6.14 -3.60
CA GLU A 49 -16.82 -5.08 -4.48
C GLU A 49 -17.92 -4.31 -5.23
N GLN A 50 -18.99 -4.99 -5.67
CA GLN A 50 -20.12 -4.35 -6.35
C GLN A 50 -20.94 -3.48 -5.40
N GLU A 51 -21.26 -3.98 -4.21
CA GLU A 51 -21.99 -3.25 -3.18
C GLU A 51 -21.18 -2.05 -2.68
N LYS A 52 -19.89 -2.24 -2.47
CA LYS A 52 -18.95 -1.18 -2.09
C LYS A 52 -18.93 -0.06 -3.12
N HIS A 53 -18.84 -0.42 -4.41
CA HIS A 53 -18.85 0.55 -5.49
C HIS A 53 -20.14 1.36 -5.49
N GLN A 54 -21.29 0.69 -5.42
CA GLN A 54 -22.60 1.33 -5.41
C GLN A 54 -22.77 2.27 -4.22
N ALA A 55 -22.47 1.80 -3.01
CA ALA A 55 -22.55 2.61 -1.80
C ALA A 55 -21.60 3.82 -1.84
N ALA A 56 -20.37 3.63 -2.33
CA ALA A 56 -19.42 4.72 -2.48
C ALA A 56 -19.84 5.75 -3.53
N MET A 57 -20.48 5.34 -4.63
CA MET A 57 -21.04 6.25 -5.63
C MET A 57 -22.19 7.08 -5.04
N GLU A 58 -23.09 6.43 -4.32
CA GLU A 58 -24.23 7.08 -3.69
C GLU A 58 -23.80 8.11 -2.64
N ASP A 59 -22.96 7.70 -1.68
CA ASP A 59 -22.55 8.56 -0.56
C ASP A 59 -21.57 9.67 -0.98
N SER A 60 -20.74 9.43 -1.98
CA SER A 60 -19.88 10.50 -2.53
C SER A 60 -20.64 11.48 -3.39
N GLY A 61 -21.82 11.12 -3.90
CA GLY A 61 -22.55 11.88 -4.88
C GLY A 61 -21.85 11.99 -6.24
N LEU A 62 -20.94 11.05 -6.54
CA LEU A 62 -20.21 10.99 -7.80
C LEU A 62 -21.13 10.46 -8.91
N THR A 63 -21.15 11.13 -10.04
CA THR A 63 -21.94 10.69 -11.19
C THR A 63 -21.16 9.69 -12.04
N GLU A 64 -21.87 8.80 -12.76
CA GLU A 64 -21.27 7.86 -13.72
C GLU A 64 -20.34 8.55 -14.74
N LYS A 65 -20.70 9.74 -15.20
CA LYS A 65 -19.88 10.52 -16.12
C LYS A 65 -18.56 10.96 -15.46
N GLU A 66 -18.62 11.40 -14.22
CA GLU A 66 -17.43 11.80 -13.45
C GLU A 66 -16.56 10.58 -13.11
N PHE A 67 -17.18 9.44 -12.78
CA PHE A 67 -16.48 8.18 -12.51
C PHE A 67 -15.71 7.68 -13.74
N ASN A 68 -16.27 7.83 -14.94
CA ASN A 68 -15.63 7.40 -16.19
C ASN A 68 -14.62 8.42 -16.75
N ASP A 69 -14.37 9.53 -16.05
CA ASP A 69 -13.34 10.50 -16.42
C ASP A 69 -11.93 9.91 -16.25
N GLU A 70 -11.10 10.01 -17.32
CA GLU A 70 -9.78 9.38 -17.33
C GLU A 70 -8.84 9.97 -16.28
N THR A 71 -8.94 11.27 -15.99
CA THR A 71 -8.14 11.92 -14.93
C THR A 71 -8.47 11.34 -13.56
N PHE A 72 -9.76 11.12 -13.30
CA PHE A 72 -10.20 10.50 -12.07
C PHE A 72 -9.75 9.04 -11.96
N ARG A 73 -9.90 8.26 -13.04
CA ARG A 73 -9.44 6.86 -13.09
C ARG A 73 -7.93 6.74 -12.91
N ALA A 74 -7.15 7.69 -13.44
CA ALA A 74 -5.71 7.75 -13.21
C ALA A 74 -5.39 8.00 -11.73
N ALA A 75 -6.13 8.88 -11.06
CA ALA A 75 -5.98 9.12 -9.62
C ALA A 75 -6.35 7.87 -8.79
N CYS A 76 -7.41 7.15 -9.14
CA CYS A 76 -7.78 5.89 -8.49
C CYS A 76 -6.68 4.82 -8.64
N ARG A 77 -6.17 4.62 -9.85
CA ARG A 77 -5.03 3.70 -10.10
C ARG A 77 -3.81 4.09 -9.26
N LYS A 78 -3.50 5.39 -9.19
CA LYS A 78 -2.39 5.89 -8.40
C LYS A 78 -2.58 5.69 -6.90
N TYR A 79 -3.81 5.85 -6.41
CA TYR A 79 -4.15 5.56 -5.01
C TYR A 79 -3.91 4.08 -4.66
N ILE A 80 -4.40 3.17 -5.50
CA ILE A 80 -4.22 1.72 -5.33
C ILE A 80 -2.72 1.38 -5.30
N GLU A 81 -1.94 1.91 -6.26
CA GLU A 81 -0.48 1.71 -6.31
C GLU A 81 0.22 2.16 -5.01
N LEU A 82 -0.14 3.33 -4.49
CA LEU A 82 0.42 3.85 -3.25
C LEU A 82 0.01 3.01 -2.03
N LYS A 83 -1.24 2.58 -1.98
CA LYS A 83 -1.76 1.70 -0.94
C LYS A 83 -1.02 0.37 -0.92
N ASP A 84 -0.84 -0.25 -2.07
CA ASP A 84 -0.16 -1.54 -2.20
C ASP A 84 1.34 -1.43 -1.88
N SER A 85 1.99 -0.35 -2.30
CA SER A 85 3.38 -0.05 -1.91
C SER A 85 3.54 0.08 -0.39
N SER A 86 2.62 0.79 0.27
CA SER A 86 2.61 0.94 1.73
C SER A 86 2.36 -0.38 2.44
N ARG A 87 1.46 -1.22 1.91
CA ARG A 87 1.13 -2.54 2.44
C ARG A 87 2.31 -3.50 2.34
N ILE A 88 3.01 -3.52 1.21
CA ILE A 88 4.22 -4.33 1.02
C ILE A 88 5.30 -3.94 2.03
N LEU A 89 5.53 -2.65 2.25
CA LEU A 89 6.48 -2.14 3.22
C LEU A 89 6.13 -2.53 4.66
N SER A 90 4.85 -2.47 5.01
CA SER A 90 4.35 -2.92 6.31
C SER A 90 4.54 -4.42 6.50
N LEU A 91 4.26 -5.21 5.46
CA LEU A 91 4.48 -6.66 5.47
C LEU A 91 5.96 -7.00 5.66
N ILE A 92 6.85 -6.37 4.90
CA ILE A 92 8.31 -6.54 5.01
C ILE A 92 8.78 -6.23 6.44
N LYS A 93 8.38 -5.09 7.02
CA LYS A 93 8.73 -4.70 8.39
C LYS A 93 8.25 -5.72 9.43
N THR A 94 7.00 -6.20 9.28
CA THR A 94 6.43 -7.18 10.19
C THR A 94 7.17 -8.52 10.10
N ALA A 95 7.50 -8.96 8.90
CA ALA A 95 8.21 -10.20 8.68
C ALA A 95 9.65 -10.15 9.25
N PHE A 96 10.39 -9.05 9.07
CA PHE A 96 11.70 -8.88 9.72
C PHE A 96 11.60 -8.92 11.24
N ARG A 97 10.61 -8.26 11.84
CA ARG A 97 10.38 -8.30 13.28
C ARG A 97 10.06 -9.72 13.76
N THR A 98 9.32 -10.49 12.98
CA THR A 98 9.01 -11.90 13.30
C THR A 98 10.25 -12.77 13.20
N LEU A 99 11.07 -12.62 12.16
CA LEU A 99 12.35 -13.32 12.02
C LEU A 99 13.29 -13.06 13.21
N GLU A 100 13.39 -11.81 13.65
CA GLU A 100 14.22 -11.47 14.80
C GLU A 100 13.72 -12.12 16.09
N LYS A 101 12.41 -12.16 16.32
CA LYS A 101 11.82 -12.89 17.45
C LYS A 101 12.11 -14.40 17.39
N MET A 102 12.00 -14.99 16.20
CA MET A 102 12.33 -16.41 16.00
C MET A 102 13.82 -16.68 16.25
N ARG A 103 14.69 -15.80 15.80
CA ARG A 103 16.13 -15.89 16.08
C ARG A 103 16.42 -15.86 17.57
N VAL A 104 15.90 -14.87 18.29
CA VAL A 104 16.06 -14.75 19.75
C VAL A 104 15.53 -16.01 20.47
N PHE A 105 14.38 -16.53 20.01
CA PHE A 105 13.84 -17.77 20.54
C PHE A 105 14.79 -18.95 20.30
N LEU A 106 15.33 -19.11 19.10
CA LEU A 106 16.27 -20.20 18.78
C LEU A 106 17.59 -20.08 19.55
N ASP A 107 18.09 -18.86 19.77
CA ASP A 107 19.29 -18.61 20.58
C ASP A 107 19.08 -18.96 22.07
N SER A 108 17.82 -18.97 22.53
CA SER A 108 17.46 -19.33 23.91
C SER A 108 17.23 -20.84 24.15
N ILE A 109 17.25 -21.66 23.09
CA ILE A 109 16.96 -23.09 23.21
C ILE A 109 18.14 -23.84 23.81
N ASP A 110 17.89 -24.52 24.92
CA ASP A 110 18.81 -25.54 25.42
C ASP A 110 18.52 -26.89 24.76
N PHE A 111 19.47 -27.37 23.96
CA PHE A 111 19.37 -28.66 23.28
C PHE A 111 19.51 -29.86 24.22
N ASN A 112 20.00 -29.68 25.45
CA ASN A 112 20.20 -30.72 26.43
C ASN A 112 19.02 -30.84 27.40
N GLU A 113 18.08 -29.92 27.35
CA GLU A 113 16.94 -29.91 28.26
C GLU A 113 16.04 -31.12 28.00
N ARG A 114 15.79 -31.89 29.06
CA ARG A 114 14.98 -33.11 29.02
C ARG A 114 13.77 -32.98 29.91
N ASP A 115 12.67 -33.53 29.46
CA ASP A 115 11.45 -33.66 30.25
C ASP A 115 11.51 -34.90 31.12
N GLU A 116 11.87 -34.72 32.36
CA GLU A 116 12.00 -35.79 33.37
C GLU A 116 10.62 -36.47 33.60
N LEU A 117 9.52 -35.74 33.47
CA LEU A 117 8.18 -36.25 33.71
C LEU A 117 7.70 -37.14 32.56
N ASN A 118 8.22 -36.96 31.35
CA ASN A 118 7.87 -37.73 30.15
C ASN A 118 8.97 -38.70 29.71
N GLY A 119 9.69 -39.28 30.65
CA GLY A 119 10.67 -40.34 30.38
C GLY A 119 11.98 -39.84 29.78
N GLY A 120 12.40 -38.63 30.08
CA GLY A 120 13.70 -38.08 29.68
C GLY A 120 13.83 -37.75 28.21
N LYS A 121 12.70 -37.53 27.51
CA LYS A 121 12.70 -37.05 26.11
C LYS A 121 13.21 -35.63 26.04
N TYR A 122 13.87 -35.29 24.92
CA TYR A 122 14.25 -33.90 24.67
C TYR A 122 13.01 -33.02 24.59
N ILE A 123 12.99 -31.91 25.33
CA ILE A 123 11.92 -30.91 25.25
C ILE A 123 11.95 -30.26 23.85
N ASN A 124 13.14 -29.96 23.39
CA ASN A 124 13.38 -29.38 22.10
C ASN A 124 13.88 -30.45 21.11
N ASP A 125 12.99 -30.94 20.24
CA ASP A 125 13.34 -31.95 19.23
C ASP A 125 14.30 -31.32 18.19
N PRO A 126 15.55 -31.79 18.08
CA PRO A 126 16.53 -31.24 17.16
C PRO A 126 16.07 -31.25 15.71
N LYS A 127 15.26 -32.24 15.29
CA LYS A 127 14.73 -32.33 13.94
C LYS A 127 13.75 -31.17 13.65
N LYS A 128 12.84 -30.89 14.56
CA LYS A 128 11.88 -29.79 14.40
C LYS A 128 12.58 -28.42 14.38
N ILE A 129 13.65 -28.28 15.16
CA ILE A 129 14.47 -27.06 15.16
C ILE A 129 15.15 -26.88 13.80
N MET A 130 15.76 -27.93 13.25
CA MET A 130 16.38 -27.87 11.93
C MET A 130 15.37 -27.57 10.81
N GLU A 131 14.15 -28.12 10.88
CA GLU A 131 13.06 -27.79 9.97
C GLU A 131 12.68 -26.29 10.06
N SER A 132 12.58 -25.77 11.29
CA SER A 132 12.28 -24.35 11.56
C SER A 132 13.38 -23.43 11.02
N LEU A 133 14.65 -23.77 11.22
CA LEU A 133 15.79 -23.03 10.67
C LEU A 133 15.77 -23.00 9.14
N THR A 134 15.42 -24.12 8.51
CA THR A 134 15.29 -24.19 7.06
C THR A 134 14.17 -23.28 6.55
N GLN A 135 13.03 -23.23 7.25
CA GLN A 135 11.92 -22.35 6.89
C GLN A 135 12.27 -20.88 7.07
N ILE A 136 13.00 -20.53 8.15
CA ILE A 136 13.50 -19.18 8.38
C ILE A 136 14.43 -18.74 7.24
N GLY A 137 15.34 -19.60 6.79
CA GLY A 137 16.22 -19.31 5.66
C GLY A 137 15.46 -19.03 4.37
N LYS A 138 14.40 -19.81 4.06
CA LYS A 138 13.52 -19.57 2.92
C LYS A 138 12.76 -18.24 3.04
N MET A 139 12.30 -17.90 4.23
CA MET A 139 11.57 -16.66 4.49
C MET A 139 12.47 -15.44 4.35
N ASP A 140 13.72 -15.51 4.84
CA ASP A 140 14.73 -14.45 4.65
C ASP A 140 15.04 -14.20 3.17
N ALA A 141 15.23 -15.28 2.39
CA ALA A 141 15.44 -15.17 0.95
C ALA A 141 14.26 -14.51 0.23
N TYR A 142 13.04 -14.90 0.56
CA TYR A 142 11.82 -14.32 -0.01
C TYR A 142 11.66 -12.83 0.36
N LEU A 143 11.98 -12.45 1.59
CA LEU A 143 11.94 -11.05 2.03
C LEU A 143 12.96 -10.19 1.29
N LYS A 144 14.17 -10.70 1.06
CA LYS A 144 15.19 -10.01 0.25
C LYS A 144 14.71 -9.78 -1.19
N GLU A 145 14.03 -10.76 -1.78
CA GLU A 145 13.44 -10.62 -3.12
C GLU A 145 12.33 -9.55 -3.14
N LEU A 146 11.44 -9.55 -2.15
CA LEU A 146 10.40 -8.52 -1.99
C LEU A 146 11.00 -7.13 -1.84
N GLU A 147 12.05 -6.97 -1.01
CA GLU A 147 12.76 -5.68 -0.86
C GLU A 147 13.36 -5.21 -2.17
N LEU A 148 14.01 -6.09 -2.92
CA LEU A 148 14.59 -5.77 -4.22
C LEU A 148 13.52 -5.33 -5.21
N THR A 149 12.40 -6.02 -5.24
CA THR A 149 11.26 -5.69 -6.12
C THR A 149 10.68 -4.32 -5.74
N TYR A 150 10.50 -4.07 -4.45
CA TYR A 150 10.04 -2.79 -3.94
C TYR A 150 11.00 -1.64 -4.30
N LYS A 151 12.31 -1.83 -4.07
CA LYS A 151 13.35 -0.85 -4.42
C LYS A 151 13.40 -0.57 -5.93
N LYS A 152 13.22 -1.60 -6.78
CA LYS A 152 13.13 -1.42 -8.24
C LYS A 152 11.89 -0.60 -8.63
N GLY A 153 10.74 -0.88 -8.02
CA GLY A 153 9.51 -0.11 -8.22
C GLY A 153 9.68 1.37 -7.86
N LEU A 154 10.29 1.66 -6.71
CA LEU A 154 10.58 3.04 -6.29
C LEU A 154 11.53 3.77 -7.25
N LYS A 155 12.59 3.09 -7.73
CA LYS A 155 13.54 3.66 -8.71
C LYS A 155 12.88 3.94 -10.05
N ALA A 156 12.00 3.06 -10.53
CA ALA A 156 11.23 3.28 -11.74
C ALA A 156 10.32 4.51 -11.61
N GLN A 157 9.65 4.67 -10.46
CA GLN A 157 8.82 5.83 -10.18
C GLN A 157 9.63 7.14 -10.09
N SER A 158 10.83 7.11 -9.50
CA SER A 158 11.68 8.29 -9.39
C SER A 158 12.21 8.74 -10.76
N LYS A 159 12.56 7.80 -11.65
CA LYS A 159 12.95 8.10 -13.03
C LYS A 159 11.80 8.74 -13.82
N LEU A 160 10.60 8.19 -13.74
CA LEU A 160 9.41 8.77 -14.38
C LEU A 160 9.10 10.18 -13.86
N ARG A 161 9.49 10.51 -12.63
CA ARG A 161 9.36 11.86 -12.07
C ARG A 161 10.43 12.81 -12.62
N ALA A 162 11.69 12.36 -12.70
CA ALA A 162 12.80 13.15 -13.22
C ALA A 162 12.63 13.49 -14.71
N ASP A 163 12.13 12.55 -15.52
CA ASP A 163 11.87 12.77 -16.96
C ASP A 163 10.66 13.69 -17.23
N ASN A 164 9.85 14.02 -16.21
CA ASN A 164 8.65 14.85 -16.32
C ASN A 164 8.75 16.18 -15.57
N GLU A 165 9.88 16.53 -14.95
CA GLU A 165 10.08 17.90 -14.46
C GLU A 165 10.48 18.79 -15.63
N PRO A 166 9.67 19.83 -15.97
CA PRO A 166 10.16 20.89 -16.85
C PRO A 166 11.37 21.52 -16.18
N GLY A 167 12.50 21.50 -16.87
CA GLY A 167 13.75 22.06 -16.36
C GLY A 167 13.50 23.47 -15.82
N PHE A 168 13.78 23.68 -14.56
CA PHE A 168 13.88 25.00 -13.92
C PHE A 168 15.19 25.67 -14.33
N GLY A 169 15.39 25.78 -15.63
CA GLY A 169 16.58 26.38 -16.18
C GLY A 169 16.20 27.28 -17.33
N ASP A 170 15.63 28.45 -17.05
CA ASP A 170 15.65 29.64 -17.93
C ASP A 170 14.80 30.77 -17.30
N MET A 171 15.09 31.15 -16.06
CA MET A 171 14.50 32.37 -15.47
C MET A 171 15.59 33.39 -15.02
N ASP A 172 16.80 33.32 -15.57
CA ASP A 172 17.85 34.31 -15.35
C ASP A 172 18.23 35.10 -16.61
N GLN A 173 17.31 35.30 -17.54
CA GLN A 173 17.48 36.27 -18.62
C GLN A 173 16.16 37.02 -18.88
N LEU A 174 15.83 38.00 -18.04
CA LEU A 174 15.08 39.20 -18.41
C LEU A 174 15.37 40.29 -17.36
#